data_dcd29ea9b8378755ddb0897e37932439
#
_entry.id   dcd29ea9b8378755ddb0897e37932439
#
_cell.length_a   1.000
_cell.length_b   1.000
_cell.length_c   1.000
_cell.angle_alpha   90.00
_cell.angle_beta   90.00
_cell.angle_gamma   90.00
#
_symmetry.space_group_name_H-M   'P 1'
#
loop_
_entity.id
_entity.type
_entity.pdbx_description
1 polymer ?
#
loop_
_entity_poly.entity_id
_entity_poly.type
_entity_poly.pdbx_seq_one_letter_code
_entity_poly.pdbx_strand_id
1 'polypeptide(L)'
;MRTCLIALFLLLSLVAAPTVRASVPWERLPGVNLTEADNGLRGKAIEIMKAENCYYECPDTVYSCVTKAAPAMTALRMAGVIVRLLVDGKTPDDISAELRNRAKSAHPFKKAKIDTSGMPRVGPEGSSVTVVIYADFDCPYCRVVSPRLIKLQHSLGDQVSIVFKLFPVKAHGPQSVVTSKAGWAAQLQGCFWAFHDVMYANFDDHDDDNIVRLANKAGCDLGPFKTAWNAKDTKEKLRTLKREGVKLGVKSTPSIFVNGKRYHGLKTAAELRDRLEEELDLVGR
;
A
#
# COMPACT_ATOMS: atom_id res chain seq x y z
N MET A 1 -18.93 -72.16 -52.14
CA MET A 1 -19.49 -71.06 -51.30
C MET A 1 -18.32 -70.19 -50.82
N ARG A 2 -18.17 -69.03 -51.42
CA ARG A 2 -17.08 -68.08 -51.07
C ARG A 2 -17.71 -66.98 -50.24
N THR A 3 -17.30 -66.91 -48.98
CA THR A 3 -17.74 -65.86 -48.01
C THR A 3 -16.84 -64.65 -48.17
N CYS A 4 -17.46 -63.52 -48.57
CA CYS A 4 -16.77 -62.23 -48.73
C CYS A 4 -16.81 -61.49 -47.39
N LEU A 5 -15.68 -61.28 -46.77
CA LEU A 5 -15.53 -60.44 -45.56
C LEU A 5 -15.37 -58.98 -45.98
N ILE A 6 -16.35 -58.15 -45.68
CA ILE A 6 -16.29 -56.71 -45.87
C ILE A 6 -15.66 -56.12 -44.59
N ALA A 7 -14.42 -55.61 -44.67
CA ALA A 7 -13.77 -54.89 -43.63
C ALA A 7 -14.28 -53.43 -43.61
N LEU A 8 -14.97 -53.07 -42.53
CA LEU A 8 -15.47 -51.70 -42.30
C LEU A 8 -14.34 -50.88 -41.66
N PHE A 9 -13.69 -50.01 -42.43
CA PHE A 9 -12.77 -49.02 -41.88
C PHE A 9 -13.50 -47.86 -41.24
N LEU A 10 -13.56 -47.82 -39.92
CA LEU A 10 -13.99 -46.63 -39.13
C LEU A 10 -12.89 -45.58 -39.21
N LEU A 11 -13.10 -44.55 -40.03
CA LEU A 11 -12.33 -43.32 -39.99
C LEU A 11 -12.66 -42.55 -38.73
N LEU A 12 -11.83 -42.70 -37.67
CA LEU A 12 -11.84 -41.78 -36.52
C LEU A 12 -11.29 -40.43 -36.98
N SER A 13 -12.20 -39.49 -37.26
CA SER A 13 -11.82 -38.09 -37.44
C SER A 13 -11.45 -37.52 -36.06
N LEU A 14 -10.13 -37.37 -35.82
CA LEU A 14 -9.62 -36.57 -34.69
C LEU A 14 -10.05 -35.11 -34.95
N VAL A 15 -11.12 -34.68 -34.30
CA VAL A 15 -11.45 -33.26 -34.17
C VAL A 15 -10.40 -32.69 -33.23
N ALA A 16 -9.39 -32.01 -33.76
CA ALA A 16 -8.42 -31.26 -32.97
C ALA A 16 -9.23 -30.17 -32.20
N ALA A 17 -9.29 -30.28 -30.88
CA ALA A 17 -9.87 -29.22 -30.06
C ALA A 17 -9.15 -27.89 -30.36
N PRO A 18 -9.88 -26.78 -30.52
CA PRO A 18 -9.26 -25.49 -30.76
C PRO A 18 -8.31 -25.19 -29.61
N THR A 19 -7.03 -25.08 -29.92
CA THR A 19 -6.03 -24.59 -28.97
C THR A 19 -6.37 -23.15 -28.62
N VAL A 20 -7.04 -22.93 -27.52
CA VAL A 20 -7.25 -21.58 -26.97
C VAL A 20 -5.87 -20.99 -26.76
N ARG A 21 -5.49 -20.06 -27.61
CA ARG A 21 -4.22 -19.36 -27.48
C ARG A 21 -4.22 -18.63 -26.13
N ALA A 22 -3.34 -19.03 -25.25
CA ALA A 22 -3.18 -18.40 -23.95
C ALA A 22 -2.93 -16.89 -24.13
N SER A 23 -3.85 -16.06 -23.68
CA SER A 23 -3.81 -14.61 -23.80
C SER A 23 -3.89 -13.96 -22.41
N VAL A 24 -3.31 -12.77 -22.28
CA VAL A 24 -3.40 -12.01 -21.03
C VAL A 24 -4.88 -11.64 -20.78
N PRO A 25 -5.42 -11.95 -19.59
CA PRO A 25 -6.81 -11.60 -19.24
C PRO A 25 -6.90 -10.13 -18.80
N TRP A 26 -6.83 -9.20 -19.74
CA TRP A 26 -6.72 -7.75 -19.50
C TRP A 26 -7.80 -7.21 -18.57
N GLU A 27 -9.04 -7.69 -18.71
CA GLU A 27 -10.22 -7.29 -17.92
C GLU A 27 -10.14 -7.74 -16.45
N ARG A 28 -9.23 -8.66 -16.11
CA ARG A 28 -9.01 -9.19 -14.76
C ARG A 28 -7.84 -8.52 -14.05
N LEU A 29 -7.11 -7.64 -14.71
CA LEU A 29 -5.94 -6.99 -14.12
C LEU A 29 -6.38 -5.94 -13.09
N PRO A 30 -5.97 -6.06 -11.81
CA PRO A 30 -6.42 -5.14 -10.76
C PRO A 30 -6.02 -3.68 -11.05
N GLY A 31 -6.99 -2.77 -10.93
CA GLY A 31 -6.79 -1.33 -11.05
C GLY A 31 -6.38 -0.82 -12.43
N VAL A 32 -6.54 -1.63 -13.47
CA VAL A 32 -6.24 -1.23 -14.86
C VAL A 32 -7.47 -0.62 -15.52
N ASN A 33 -7.31 0.59 -16.08
CA ASN A 33 -8.28 1.18 -16.97
C ASN A 33 -7.95 0.78 -18.42
N LEU A 34 -8.79 -0.09 -19.01
CA LEU A 34 -8.54 -0.65 -20.34
C LEU A 34 -8.66 0.39 -21.46
N THR A 35 -9.34 1.52 -21.25
CA THR A 35 -9.43 2.60 -22.23
C THR A 35 -8.13 3.36 -22.41
N GLU A 36 -7.26 3.32 -21.41
CA GLU A 36 -5.92 3.95 -21.42
C GLU A 36 -4.84 2.99 -21.92
N ALA A 37 -5.14 1.70 -22.01
CA ALA A 37 -4.22 0.64 -22.44
C ALA A 37 -4.49 0.23 -23.89
N ASP A 38 -4.02 1.02 -24.84
CA ASP A 38 -4.09 0.71 -26.27
C ASP A 38 -3.26 -0.53 -26.67
N ASN A 39 -3.38 -0.95 -27.93
CA ASN A 39 -2.67 -2.15 -28.42
C ASN A 39 -1.13 -1.98 -28.37
N GLY A 40 -0.61 -0.77 -28.57
CA GLY A 40 0.82 -0.50 -28.48
C GLY A 40 1.34 -0.64 -27.06
N LEU A 41 0.60 -0.09 -26.08
CA LEU A 41 0.91 -0.21 -24.66
C LEU A 41 0.81 -1.67 -24.20
N ARG A 42 -0.25 -2.41 -24.62
CA ARG A 42 -0.39 -3.84 -24.31
C ARG A 42 0.78 -4.67 -24.86
N GLY A 43 1.27 -4.34 -26.06
CA GLY A 43 2.46 -4.97 -26.62
C GLY A 43 3.69 -4.77 -25.73
N LYS A 44 3.95 -3.51 -25.29
CA LYS A 44 5.06 -3.21 -24.36
C LYS A 44 4.87 -3.93 -23.01
N ALA A 45 3.64 -3.96 -22.47
CA ALA A 45 3.36 -4.67 -21.23
C ALA A 45 3.68 -6.16 -21.32
N ILE A 46 3.34 -6.82 -22.43
CA ILE A 46 3.66 -8.23 -22.68
C ILE A 46 5.17 -8.46 -22.66
N GLU A 47 5.96 -7.59 -23.31
CA GLU A 47 7.42 -7.75 -23.31
C GLU A 47 8.01 -7.63 -21.89
N ILE A 48 7.53 -6.69 -21.08
CA ILE A 48 7.95 -6.60 -19.67
C ILE A 48 7.48 -7.82 -18.86
N MET A 49 6.24 -8.27 -19.05
CA MET A 49 5.73 -9.48 -18.39
C MET A 49 6.54 -10.74 -18.71
N LYS A 50 7.11 -10.84 -19.93
CA LYS A 50 7.99 -11.94 -20.33
C LYS A 50 9.38 -11.84 -19.71
N ALA A 51 9.86 -10.63 -19.42
CA ALA A 51 11.17 -10.39 -18.83
C ALA A 51 11.18 -10.52 -17.30
N GLU A 52 10.04 -10.27 -16.64
CA GLU A 52 9.93 -10.24 -15.19
C GLU A 52 9.39 -11.55 -14.61
N ASN A 53 10.04 -12.07 -13.57
CA ASN A 53 9.58 -13.26 -12.85
C ASN A 53 8.52 -12.91 -11.80
N CYS A 54 7.54 -13.79 -11.66
CA CYS A 54 6.59 -13.70 -10.55
C CYS A 54 7.28 -14.01 -9.22
N TYR A 55 7.07 -13.20 -8.21
CA TYR A 55 7.77 -13.35 -6.92
C TYR A 55 7.07 -14.31 -5.95
N TYR A 56 5.86 -14.78 -6.26
CA TYR A 56 5.09 -15.66 -5.39
C TYR A 56 4.05 -16.48 -6.17
N GLU A 57 3.70 -17.67 -5.70
CA GLU A 57 2.65 -18.59 -6.21
C GLU A 57 2.93 -19.19 -7.60
N CYS A 58 3.80 -18.62 -8.41
CA CYS A 58 4.10 -19.11 -9.73
C CYS A 58 5.60 -18.92 -10.03
N PRO A 59 6.41 -20.01 -10.11
CA PRO A 59 7.85 -19.91 -10.31
C PRO A 59 8.22 -19.73 -11.79
N ASP A 60 7.63 -18.76 -12.47
CA ASP A 60 7.81 -18.50 -13.89
C ASP A 60 7.68 -16.99 -14.17
N THR A 61 7.79 -16.58 -15.44
CA THR A 61 7.58 -15.19 -15.83
C THR A 61 6.15 -14.74 -15.54
N VAL A 62 5.96 -13.44 -15.32
CA VAL A 62 4.62 -12.85 -15.12
C VAL A 62 3.71 -13.24 -16.29
N TYR A 63 4.23 -13.19 -17.54
CA TYR A 63 3.48 -13.58 -18.73
C TYR A 63 2.98 -15.03 -18.66
N SER A 64 3.89 -15.96 -18.41
CA SER A 64 3.55 -17.39 -18.29
C SER A 64 2.51 -17.63 -17.19
N CYS A 65 2.63 -16.93 -16.08
CA CYS A 65 1.73 -17.08 -14.93
C CYS A 65 0.33 -16.50 -15.17
N VAL A 66 0.19 -15.34 -15.84
CA VAL A 66 -1.12 -14.72 -16.09
C VAL A 66 -1.89 -15.39 -17.24
N THR A 67 -1.20 -16.10 -18.12
CA THR A 67 -1.82 -16.79 -19.26
C THR A 67 -2.25 -18.23 -18.94
N LYS A 68 -2.06 -18.72 -17.72
CA LYS A 68 -2.60 -20.00 -17.26
C LYS A 68 -4.13 -19.98 -17.19
N ALA A 69 -4.75 -21.14 -17.32
CA ALA A 69 -6.21 -21.28 -17.20
C ALA A 69 -6.75 -20.73 -15.86
N ALA A 70 -5.98 -20.90 -14.78
CA ALA A 70 -6.24 -20.31 -13.46
C ALA A 70 -5.00 -19.51 -13.02
N PRO A 71 -4.88 -18.23 -13.42
CA PRO A 71 -3.73 -17.43 -13.06
C PRO A 71 -3.71 -17.10 -11.57
N ALA A 72 -2.51 -17.14 -10.97
CA ALA A 72 -2.31 -16.72 -9.60
C ALA A 72 -2.63 -15.23 -9.43
N MET A 73 -3.27 -14.86 -8.33
CA MET A 73 -3.64 -13.46 -8.06
C MET A 73 -2.42 -12.54 -8.02
N THR A 74 -1.31 -13.01 -7.45
CA THR A 74 -0.05 -12.25 -7.43
C THR A 74 0.42 -11.90 -8.86
N ALA A 75 0.33 -12.84 -9.80
CA ALA A 75 0.70 -12.59 -11.19
C ALA A 75 -0.22 -11.57 -11.87
N LEU A 76 -1.55 -11.66 -11.63
CA LEU A 76 -2.52 -10.67 -12.11
C LEU A 76 -2.22 -9.27 -11.54
N ARG A 77 -1.88 -9.17 -10.25
CA ARG A 77 -1.50 -7.90 -9.62
C ARG A 77 -0.20 -7.34 -10.20
N MET A 78 0.82 -8.17 -10.42
CA MET A 78 2.07 -7.73 -11.08
C MET A 78 1.82 -7.23 -12.50
N ALA A 79 1.02 -7.95 -13.28
CA ALA A 79 0.62 -7.50 -14.62
C ALA A 79 -0.16 -6.18 -14.58
N GLY A 80 -1.04 -6.00 -13.60
CA GLY A 80 -1.75 -4.73 -13.35
C GLY A 80 -0.81 -3.58 -13.05
N VAL A 81 0.19 -3.79 -12.18
CA VAL A 81 1.25 -2.80 -11.89
C VAL A 81 2.01 -2.41 -13.16
N ILE A 82 2.43 -3.37 -13.98
CA ILE A 82 3.14 -3.12 -15.24
C ILE A 82 2.31 -2.19 -16.14
N VAL A 83 1.02 -2.50 -16.32
CA VAL A 83 0.14 -1.70 -17.19
C VAL A 83 -0.07 -0.31 -16.64
N ARG A 84 -0.41 -0.16 -15.35
CA ARG A 84 -0.62 1.16 -14.73
C ARG A 84 0.61 2.05 -14.83
N LEU A 85 1.80 1.51 -14.56
CA LEU A 85 3.04 2.28 -14.64
C LEU A 85 3.42 2.64 -16.08
N LEU A 86 3.10 1.80 -17.07
CA LEU A 86 3.25 2.16 -18.48
C LEU A 86 2.28 3.30 -18.88
N VAL A 87 1.04 3.28 -18.41
CA VAL A 87 0.07 4.38 -18.61
C VAL A 87 0.61 5.67 -17.98
N ASP A 88 1.22 5.59 -16.79
CA ASP A 88 1.89 6.71 -16.11
C ASP A 88 3.23 7.13 -16.78
N GLY A 89 3.59 6.55 -17.93
CA GLY A 89 4.79 6.90 -18.69
C GLY A 89 6.11 6.44 -18.05
N LYS A 90 6.07 5.45 -17.14
CA LYS A 90 7.28 4.90 -16.51
C LYS A 90 8.09 4.05 -17.48
N THR A 91 9.41 4.08 -17.32
CA THR A 91 10.33 3.26 -18.10
C THR A 91 10.28 1.79 -17.65
N PRO A 92 10.70 0.84 -18.51
CA PRO A 92 10.82 -0.56 -18.10
C PRO A 92 11.69 -0.76 -16.87
N ASP A 93 12.79 -0.01 -16.71
CA ASP A 93 13.66 -0.08 -15.53
C ASP A 93 12.96 0.39 -14.24
N ASP A 94 12.17 1.48 -14.32
CA ASP A 94 11.34 1.95 -13.19
C ASP A 94 10.33 0.88 -12.78
N ILE A 95 9.70 0.23 -13.76
CA ILE A 95 8.71 -0.83 -13.53
C ILE A 95 9.37 -2.03 -12.88
N SER A 96 10.51 -2.49 -13.40
CA SER A 96 11.29 -3.57 -12.80
C SER A 96 11.72 -3.25 -11.37
N ALA A 97 12.12 -2.01 -11.10
CA ALA A 97 12.47 -1.55 -9.75
C ALA A 97 11.26 -1.60 -8.81
N GLU A 98 10.08 -1.19 -9.27
CA GLU A 98 8.85 -1.24 -8.47
C GLU A 98 8.42 -2.70 -8.20
N LEU A 99 8.50 -3.59 -9.17
CA LEU A 99 8.22 -5.02 -8.95
C LEU A 99 9.16 -5.64 -7.91
N ARG A 100 10.46 -5.28 -7.93
CA ARG A 100 11.40 -5.70 -6.88
C ARG A 100 11.06 -5.11 -5.51
N ASN A 101 10.63 -3.84 -5.43
CA ASN A 101 10.18 -3.22 -4.19
C ASN A 101 8.91 -3.87 -3.64
N ARG A 102 8.01 -4.25 -4.54
CA ARG A 102 6.80 -4.99 -4.21
C ARG A 102 7.13 -6.36 -3.61
N ALA A 103 8.02 -7.12 -4.23
CA ALA A 103 8.48 -8.40 -3.70
C ALA A 103 9.07 -8.28 -2.29
N LYS A 104 9.93 -7.27 -2.05
CA LYS A 104 10.47 -6.96 -0.71
C LYS A 104 9.40 -6.62 0.31
N SER A 105 8.32 -5.95 -0.13
CA SER A 105 7.20 -5.55 0.73
C SER A 105 6.31 -6.72 1.10
N ALA A 106 6.05 -7.63 0.16
CA ALA A 106 5.17 -8.78 0.36
C ALA A 106 5.85 -9.90 1.16
N HIS A 107 7.13 -10.16 0.88
CA HIS A 107 7.90 -11.28 1.43
C HIS A 107 9.22 -10.82 2.07
N PRO A 108 9.19 -9.99 3.14
CA PRO A 108 10.41 -9.58 3.83
C PRO A 108 10.99 -10.76 4.63
N PHE A 109 12.31 -10.76 4.77
CA PHE A 109 13.01 -11.75 5.62
C PHE A 109 12.52 -11.74 7.07
N LYS A 110 12.13 -10.56 7.59
CA LYS A 110 11.64 -10.40 8.96
C LYS A 110 10.48 -9.41 9.02
N LYS A 111 9.41 -9.77 9.73
CA LYS A 111 8.34 -8.85 10.09
C LYS A 111 8.70 -8.05 11.34
N ALA A 112 8.40 -6.75 11.35
CA ALA A 112 8.54 -5.91 12.52
C ALA A 112 7.42 -6.19 13.53
N LYS A 113 7.79 -6.26 14.82
CA LYS A 113 6.81 -6.19 15.91
C LYS A 113 6.69 -4.72 16.31
N ILE A 114 5.53 -4.13 16.11
CA ILE A 114 5.27 -2.71 16.35
C ILE A 114 4.16 -2.61 17.39
N ASP A 115 4.44 -1.98 18.52
CA ASP A 115 3.44 -1.68 19.52
C ASP A 115 2.51 -0.56 19.01
N THR A 116 1.22 -0.85 18.93
CA THR A 116 0.20 0.09 18.46
C THR A 116 -0.73 0.54 19.57
N SER A 117 -0.49 0.14 20.82
CA SER A 117 -1.33 0.45 21.98
C SER A 117 -1.35 1.96 22.24
N GLY A 118 -2.56 2.51 22.38
CA GLY A 118 -2.76 3.93 22.65
C GLY A 118 -2.35 4.88 21.52
N MET A 119 -2.05 4.35 20.32
CA MET A 119 -1.76 5.17 19.15
C MET A 119 -3.05 5.59 18.43
N PRO A 120 -3.05 6.77 17.76
CA PRO A 120 -4.17 7.15 16.90
C PRO A 120 -4.47 6.06 15.88
N ARG A 121 -5.75 5.65 15.80
CA ARG A 121 -6.20 4.58 14.92
C ARG A 121 -7.49 4.96 14.20
N VAL A 122 -7.58 4.61 12.91
CA VAL A 122 -8.83 4.55 12.14
C VAL A 122 -9.07 3.08 11.77
N GLY A 123 -10.33 2.64 11.87
CA GLY A 123 -10.71 1.24 11.74
C GLY A 123 -10.53 0.44 13.04
N PRO A 124 -11.09 -0.78 13.10
CA PRO A 124 -11.11 -1.59 14.32
C PRO A 124 -9.72 -2.04 14.77
N GLU A 125 -9.55 -2.22 16.06
CA GLU A 125 -8.46 -3.01 16.60
C GLU A 125 -8.70 -4.49 16.28
N GLY A 126 -7.67 -5.20 15.84
CA GLY A 126 -7.81 -6.60 15.41
C GLY A 126 -8.22 -6.79 13.95
N SER A 127 -8.28 -5.73 13.14
CA SER A 127 -8.45 -5.84 11.68
C SER A 127 -7.47 -6.84 11.08
N SER A 128 -7.89 -7.55 10.01
CA SER A 128 -7.06 -8.50 9.27
C SER A 128 -5.76 -7.88 8.76
N VAL A 129 -5.82 -6.59 8.37
CA VAL A 129 -4.66 -5.82 7.93
C VAL A 129 -4.50 -4.58 8.79
N THR A 130 -3.38 -4.49 9.50
CA THR A 130 -2.98 -3.28 10.24
C THR A 130 -1.86 -2.56 9.48
N VAL A 131 -2.13 -1.32 9.10
CA VAL A 131 -1.14 -0.42 8.51
C VAL A 131 -0.60 0.52 9.59
N VAL A 132 0.70 0.54 9.78
CA VAL A 132 1.36 1.52 10.64
C VAL A 132 2.11 2.52 9.78
N ILE A 133 1.78 3.80 9.91
CA ILE A 133 2.51 4.89 9.25
C ILE A 133 3.32 5.68 10.29
N TYR A 134 4.63 5.76 10.11
CA TYR A 134 5.48 6.73 10.78
C TYR A 134 5.49 8.01 9.98
N ALA A 135 4.96 9.07 10.55
CA ALA A 135 4.69 10.32 9.85
C ALA A 135 5.02 11.55 10.69
N ASP A 136 5.14 12.67 10.00
CA ASP A 136 5.49 13.97 10.53
C ASP A 136 4.55 15.01 9.91
N PHE A 137 4.00 15.91 10.70
CA PHE A 137 3.09 16.94 10.21
C PHE A 137 3.75 17.94 9.27
N ASP A 138 5.07 18.17 9.41
CA ASP A 138 5.85 19.06 8.56
C ASP A 138 6.49 18.34 7.35
N CYS A 139 6.09 17.10 7.09
CA CYS A 139 6.54 16.34 5.93
C CYS A 139 5.59 16.52 4.73
N PRO A 140 6.03 17.09 3.58
CA PRO A 140 5.16 17.32 2.42
C PRO A 140 4.62 16.02 1.82
N TYR A 141 5.37 14.93 1.91
CA TYR A 141 4.89 13.61 1.46
C TYR A 141 3.86 13.00 2.43
N CYS A 142 3.97 13.26 3.75
CA CYS A 142 2.98 12.79 4.71
C CYS A 142 1.63 13.47 4.51
N ARG A 143 1.61 14.78 4.20
CA ARG A 143 0.42 15.56 3.81
C ARG A 143 -0.41 14.88 2.73
N VAL A 144 0.26 14.18 1.81
CA VAL A 144 -0.40 13.48 0.69
C VAL A 144 -0.73 12.03 1.02
N VAL A 145 0.19 11.31 1.67
CA VAL A 145 0.10 9.85 1.85
C VAL A 145 -0.83 9.49 3.00
N SER A 146 -0.81 10.23 4.11
CA SER A 146 -1.62 9.88 5.28
C SER A 146 -3.13 9.99 5.00
N PRO A 147 -3.65 11.07 4.40
CA PRO A 147 -5.06 11.13 3.99
C PRO A 147 -5.45 10.06 2.95
N ARG A 148 -4.53 9.64 2.06
CA ARG A 148 -4.78 8.52 1.13
C ARG A 148 -5.03 7.22 1.85
N LEU A 149 -4.22 6.91 2.86
CA LEU A 149 -4.39 5.69 3.66
C LEU A 149 -5.74 5.68 4.40
N ILE A 150 -6.16 6.83 4.94
CA ILE A 150 -7.47 6.95 5.61
C ILE A 150 -8.60 6.71 4.61
N LYS A 151 -8.54 7.33 3.42
CA LYS A 151 -9.53 7.09 2.36
C LYS A 151 -9.58 5.63 1.91
N LEU A 152 -8.42 4.97 1.85
CA LEU A 152 -8.35 3.55 1.53
C LEU A 152 -8.97 2.69 2.63
N GLN A 153 -8.72 3.01 3.90
CA GLN A 153 -9.35 2.34 5.02
C GLN A 153 -10.87 2.44 4.94
N HIS A 154 -11.42 3.66 4.74
CA HIS A 154 -12.87 3.84 4.59
C HIS A 154 -13.46 3.00 3.43
N SER A 155 -12.71 2.83 2.33
CA SER A 155 -13.19 2.07 1.16
C SER A 155 -13.03 0.55 1.31
N LEU A 156 -12.07 0.08 2.14
CA LEU A 156 -11.81 -1.34 2.43
C LEU A 156 -12.53 -1.81 3.71
N GLY A 157 -13.10 -0.87 4.47
CA GLY A 157 -13.89 -1.14 5.66
C GLY A 157 -13.09 -1.75 6.82
N ASP A 158 -13.78 -2.49 7.66
CA ASP A 158 -13.28 -3.01 8.93
C ASP A 158 -12.16 -4.05 8.81
N GLN A 159 -11.89 -4.54 7.61
CA GLN A 159 -10.78 -5.45 7.36
C GLN A 159 -9.41 -4.77 7.48
N VAL A 160 -9.36 -3.44 7.40
CA VAL A 160 -8.13 -2.65 7.44
C VAL A 160 -8.19 -1.64 8.58
N SER A 161 -7.10 -1.48 9.31
CA SER A 161 -6.91 -0.36 10.24
C SER A 161 -5.64 0.41 9.95
N ILE A 162 -5.67 1.72 10.18
CA ILE A 162 -4.52 2.61 10.01
C ILE A 162 -4.11 3.12 11.40
N VAL A 163 -2.84 2.95 11.74
CA VAL A 163 -2.26 3.46 12.99
C VAL A 163 -1.21 4.51 12.65
N PHE A 164 -1.33 5.69 13.24
CA PHE A 164 -0.40 6.79 13.06
C PHE A 164 0.64 6.83 14.20
N LYS A 165 1.91 6.88 13.84
CA LYS A 165 3.02 7.04 14.79
C LYS A 165 3.78 8.32 14.48
N LEU A 166 3.78 9.24 15.41
CA LEU A 166 4.50 10.50 15.31
C LEU A 166 6.00 10.25 15.24
N PHE A 167 6.63 10.76 14.17
CA PHE A 167 8.05 10.57 13.92
C PHE A 167 8.68 11.87 13.40
N PRO A 168 8.97 12.83 14.29
CA PRO A 168 9.57 14.10 13.89
C PRO A 168 10.94 13.88 13.23
N VAL A 169 11.18 14.54 12.10
CA VAL A 169 12.40 14.41 11.30
C VAL A 169 13.20 15.71 11.33
N LYS A 170 14.46 15.64 11.73
CA LYS A 170 15.34 16.82 11.85
C LYS A 170 15.40 17.68 10.56
N ALA A 171 15.34 17.02 9.39
CA ALA A 171 15.38 17.71 8.10
C ALA A 171 14.16 18.61 7.84
N HIS A 172 13.03 18.42 8.58
CA HIS A 172 11.85 19.29 8.50
C HIS A 172 11.92 20.48 9.46
N GLY A 173 13.05 20.68 10.13
CA GLY A 173 13.26 21.79 11.06
C GLY A 173 12.79 21.50 12.49
N PRO A 174 12.97 22.47 13.40
CA PRO A 174 12.60 22.34 14.82
C PRO A 174 11.09 22.23 15.02
N GLN A 175 10.29 22.81 14.10
CA GLN A 175 8.82 22.81 14.15
C GLN A 175 8.25 21.39 14.11
N SER A 176 8.90 20.47 13.43
CA SER A 176 8.53 19.04 13.39
C SER A 176 8.36 18.41 14.80
N VAL A 177 9.15 18.82 15.77
CA VAL A 177 8.99 18.36 17.16
C VAL A 177 7.80 19.04 17.82
N VAL A 178 7.59 20.33 17.54
CA VAL A 178 6.48 21.12 18.09
C VAL A 178 5.13 20.57 17.63
N THR A 179 4.96 20.39 16.32
CA THR A 179 3.76 19.82 15.70
C THR A 179 3.49 18.38 16.14
N SER A 180 4.56 17.57 16.28
CA SER A 180 4.44 16.20 16.79
C SER A 180 3.96 16.19 18.26
N LYS A 181 4.44 17.11 19.13
CA LYS A 181 3.95 17.26 20.50
C LYS A 181 2.46 17.64 20.53
N ALA A 182 2.06 18.56 19.64
CA ALA A 182 0.66 18.97 19.49
C ALA A 182 -0.23 17.79 19.05
N GLY A 183 0.23 16.99 18.09
CA GLY A 183 -0.46 15.77 17.68
C GLY A 183 -0.62 14.75 18.81
N TRP A 184 0.39 14.61 19.68
CA TRP A 184 0.24 13.74 20.87
C TRP A 184 -0.75 14.32 21.89
N ALA A 185 -0.75 15.65 22.09
CA ALA A 185 -1.73 16.31 22.95
C ALA A 185 -3.17 16.12 22.43
N ALA A 186 -3.37 16.20 21.12
CA ALA A 186 -4.65 15.89 20.49
C ALA A 186 -5.05 14.40 20.67
N GLN A 187 -4.09 13.46 20.60
CA GLN A 187 -4.35 12.04 20.87
C GLN A 187 -4.86 11.81 22.28
N LEU A 188 -4.26 12.44 23.27
CA LEU A 188 -4.67 12.29 24.68
C LEU A 188 -6.12 12.75 24.95
N GLN A 189 -6.70 13.58 24.07
CA GLN A 189 -8.06 14.07 24.16
C GLN A 189 -9.03 13.40 23.18
N GLY A 190 -8.56 12.46 22.34
CA GLY A 190 -9.40 11.81 21.34
C GLY A 190 -9.74 12.68 20.11
N CYS A 191 -9.17 13.88 19.98
CA CYS A 191 -9.37 14.79 18.84
C CYS A 191 -8.29 14.65 17.75
N PHE A 192 -7.44 13.60 17.81
CA PHE A 192 -6.28 13.44 16.92
C PHE A 192 -6.65 13.51 15.44
N TRP A 193 -7.68 12.78 14.98
CA TRP A 193 -7.95 12.70 13.54
C TRP A 193 -8.51 14.01 12.98
N ALA A 194 -9.36 14.71 13.73
CA ALA A 194 -9.80 16.05 13.36
C ALA A 194 -8.60 17.03 13.34
N PHE A 195 -7.69 16.91 14.32
CA PHE A 195 -6.45 17.68 14.37
C PHE A 195 -5.53 17.36 13.19
N HIS A 196 -5.36 16.07 12.86
CA HIS A 196 -4.59 15.61 11.69
C HIS A 196 -5.08 16.26 10.40
N ASP A 197 -6.38 16.27 10.18
CA ASP A 197 -6.97 16.81 8.94
C ASP A 197 -6.77 18.31 8.83
N VAL A 198 -6.99 19.07 9.91
CA VAL A 198 -6.78 20.52 9.90
C VAL A 198 -5.30 20.89 9.79
N MET A 199 -4.39 20.13 10.40
CA MET A 199 -2.93 20.34 10.26
C MET A 199 -2.49 20.16 8.81
N TYR A 200 -2.83 19.06 8.15
CA TYR A 200 -2.45 18.85 6.76
C TYR A 200 -3.17 19.77 5.76
N ALA A 201 -4.36 20.25 6.10
CA ALA A 201 -5.05 21.26 5.29
C ALA A 201 -4.41 22.65 5.38
N ASN A 202 -3.68 22.94 6.49
CA ASN A 202 -2.99 24.21 6.73
C ASN A 202 -1.47 24.02 6.83
N PHE A 203 -0.91 23.20 5.96
CA PHE A 203 0.46 22.67 6.03
C PHE A 203 1.56 23.75 6.11
N ASP A 204 1.36 24.88 5.50
CA ASP A 204 2.35 25.97 5.44
C ASP A 204 2.24 26.96 6.62
N ASP A 205 1.40 26.66 7.63
CA ASP A 205 1.00 27.58 8.68
C ASP A 205 1.00 26.87 10.06
N HIS A 206 2.16 26.40 10.48
CA HIS A 206 2.35 25.60 11.69
C HIS A 206 3.11 26.33 12.81
N ASP A 207 3.01 27.67 12.90
CA ASP A 207 3.49 28.39 14.07
C ASP A 207 2.65 28.09 15.33
N ASP A 208 3.14 28.43 16.50
CA ASP A 208 2.53 28.05 17.77
C ASP A 208 1.10 28.60 17.93
N ASP A 209 0.83 29.83 17.48
CA ASP A 209 -0.49 30.44 17.56
C ASP A 209 -1.49 29.74 16.62
N ASN A 210 -1.05 29.41 15.43
CA ASN A 210 -1.86 28.66 14.47
C ASN A 210 -2.13 27.24 14.95
N ILE A 211 -1.16 26.55 15.54
CA ILE A 211 -1.37 25.21 16.14
C ILE A 211 -2.49 25.26 17.18
N VAL A 212 -2.53 26.29 18.03
CA VAL A 212 -3.61 26.46 19.02
C VAL A 212 -4.95 26.71 18.33
N ARG A 213 -4.98 27.56 17.31
CA ARG A 213 -6.19 27.83 16.50
C ARG A 213 -6.69 26.55 15.81
N LEU A 214 -5.78 25.76 15.24
CA LEU A 214 -6.11 24.49 14.58
C LEU A 214 -6.59 23.44 15.57
N ALA A 215 -6.01 23.39 16.78
CA ALA A 215 -6.49 22.51 17.86
C ALA A 215 -7.94 22.85 18.26
N ASN A 216 -8.26 24.16 18.41
CA ASN A 216 -9.63 24.60 18.66
C ASN A 216 -10.58 24.20 17.51
N LYS A 217 -10.18 24.42 16.26
CA LYS A 217 -10.94 24.03 15.07
C LYS A 217 -11.18 22.52 15.00
N ALA A 218 -10.25 21.73 15.51
CA ALA A 218 -10.35 20.27 15.61
C ALA A 218 -11.24 19.80 16.76
N GLY A 219 -11.79 20.70 17.59
CA GLY A 219 -12.62 20.37 18.74
C GLY A 219 -11.84 19.90 19.96
N CYS A 220 -10.53 20.16 20.04
CA CYS A 220 -9.76 19.90 21.25
C CYS A 220 -10.06 20.97 22.33
N ASP A 221 -10.15 20.56 23.61
CA ASP A 221 -10.19 21.51 24.73
C ASP A 221 -8.80 22.16 24.90
N LEU A 222 -8.73 23.46 24.74
CA LEU A 222 -7.47 24.21 24.74
C LEU A 222 -6.72 24.18 26.07
N GLY A 223 -7.41 24.06 27.21
CA GLY A 223 -6.78 23.98 28.54
C GLY A 223 -5.94 22.72 28.67
N PRO A 224 -6.54 21.52 28.64
CA PRO A 224 -5.82 20.24 28.65
C PRO A 224 -4.88 20.08 27.47
N PHE A 225 -5.22 20.60 26.26
CA PHE A 225 -4.34 20.53 25.08
C PHE A 225 -3.00 21.23 25.35
N LYS A 226 -3.02 22.49 25.78
CA LYS A 226 -1.81 23.28 26.07
C LYS A 226 -0.99 22.64 27.19
N THR A 227 -1.66 22.12 28.23
CA THR A 227 -1.00 21.40 29.32
C THR A 227 -0.26 20.16 28.80
N ALA A 228 -0.93 19.30 28.04
CA ALA A 228 -0.33 18.10 27.45
C ALA A 228 0.76 18.43 26.43
N TRP A 229 0.55 19.44 25.58
CA TRP A 229 1.51 19.89 24.56
C TRP A 229 2.84 20.30 25.19
N ASN A 230 2.81 20.98 26.37
CA ASN A 230 4.01 21.45 27.06
C ASN A 230 4.58 20.44 28.06
N ALA A 231 3.90 19.32 28.29
CA ALA A 231 4.30 18.33 29.28
C ALA A 231 5.64 17.65 28.97
N LYS A 232 6.43 17.36 30.00
CA LYS A 232 7.65 16.56 29.88
C LYS A 232 7.34 15.16 29.38
N ASP A 233 6.26 14.55 29.82
CA ASP A 233 5.80 13.21 29.44
C ASP A 233 5.53 13.11 27.93
N THR A 234 4.94 14.14 27.32
CA THR A 234 4.75 14.23 25.87
C THR A 234 6.09 14.19 25.14
N LYS A 235 7.10 14.92 25.61
CA LYS A 235 8.45 14.90 25.06
C LYS A 235 9.09 13.52 25.17
N GLU A 236 8.97 12.85 26.30
CA GLU A 236 9.50 11.50 26.50
C GLU A 236 8.75 10.46 25.65
N LYS A 237 7.44 10.59 25.50
CA LYS A 237 6.66 9.74 24.60
C LYS A 237 7.18 9.85 23.17
N LEU A 238 7.37 11.07 22.65
CA LEU A 238 7.93 11.26 21.30
C LEU A 238 9.35 10.68 21.14
N ARG A 239 10.20 10.83 22.15
CA ARG A 239 11.51 10.20 22.15
C ARG A 239 11.44 8.67 22.06
N THR A 240 10.47 8.08 22.77
CA THR A 240 10.23 6.63 22.74
C THR A 240 9.75 6.18 21.38
N LEU A 241 8.76 6.86 20.79
CA LEU A 241 8.28 6.59 19.44
C LEU A 241 9.38 6.74 18.38
N LYS A 242 10.20 7.79 18.53
CA LYS A 242 11.36 8.01 17.64
C LYS A 242 12.38 6.88 17.75
N ARG A 243 12.74 6.49 18.97
CA ARG A 243 13.70 5.38 19.21
C ARG A 243 13.18 4.05 18.65
N GLU A 244 11.90 3.76 18.82
CA GLU A 244 11.26 2.57 18.24
C GLU A 244 11.40 2.60 16.71
N GLY A 245 10.95 3.68 16.05
CA GLY A 245 11.04 3.80 14.60
C GLY A 245 12.48 3.66 14.08
N VAL A 246 13.47 4.29 14.75
CA VAL A 246 14.89 4.14 14.39
C VAL A 246 15.36 2.68 14.50
N LYS A 247 14.99 1.95 15.57
CA LYS A 247 15.29 0.52 15.72
C LYS A 247 14.68 -0.33 14.61
N LEU A 248 13.53 0.07 14.06
CA LEU A 248 12.88 -0.57 12.92
C LEU A 248 13.40 -0.09 11.56
N GLY A 249 14.47 0.72 11.56
CA GLY A 249 15.09 1.24 10.35
C GLY A 249 14.33 2.40 9.69
N VAL A 250 13.39 3.06 10.39
CA VAL A 250 12.73 4.27 9.89
C VAL A 250 13.77 5.40 9.85
N LYS A 251 14.06 5.91 8.65
CA LYS A 251 15.04 6.99 8.41
C LYS A 251 14.36 8.27 7.92
N SER A 252 13.19 8.15 7.33
CA SER A 252 12.41 9.25 6.73
C SER A 252 10.91 8.98 6.86
N THR A 253 10.11 9.99 6.61
CA THR A 253 8.65 9.93 6.60
C THR A 253 8.11 10.24 5.20
N PRO A 254 6.98 9.66 4.80
CA PRO A 254 6.27 8.59 5.49
C PRO A 254 6.99 7.23 5.35
N SER A 255 7.11 6.48 6.44
CA SER A 255 7.50 5.07 6.42
C SER A 255 6.30 4.21 6.81
N ILE A 256 5.96 3.23 5.97
CA ILE A 256 4.72 2.43 6.10
C ILE A 256 5.09 0.97 6.36
N PHE A 257 4.34 0.34 7.26
CA PHE A 257 4.38 -1.10 7.51
C PHE A 257 2.97 -1.67 7.39
N VAL A 258 2.82 -2.77 6.68
CA VAL A 258 1.56 -3.51 6.51
C VAL A 258 1.73 -4.87 7.19
N ASN A 259 0.97 -5.15 8.24
CA ASN A 259 1.14 -6.33 9.08
C ASN A 259 2.59 -6.58 9.50
N GLY A 260 3.30 -5.52 9.89
CA GLY A 260 4.71 -5.55 10.26
C GLY A 260 5.70 -5.70 9.11
N LYS A 261 5.24 -5.81 7.87
CA LYS A 261 6.07 -5.85 6.66
C LYS A 261 6.32 -4.43 6.16
N ARG A 262 7.58 -4.01 6.06
CA ARG A 262 7.91 -2.67 5.56
C ARG A 262 7.50 -2.52 4.10
N TYR A 263 6.78 -1.46 3.79
CA TYR A 263 6.40 -1.13 2.42
C TYR A 263 7.50 -0.31 1.73
N HIS A 264 7.96 -0.78 0.58
CA HIS A 264 9.02 -0.16 -0.21
C HIS A 264 8.53 0.44 -1.54
N GLY A 265 7.28 0.14 -1.94
CA GLY A 265 6.72 0.53 -3.23
C GLY A 265 6.28 2.00 -3.30
N LEU A 266 5.77 2.36 -4.47
CA LEU A 266 5.19 3.67 -4.74
C LEU A 266 3.97 3.93 -3.84
N LYS A 267 3.85 5.15 -3.34
CA LYS A 267 2.78 5.54 -2.40
C LYS A 267 1.61 6.23 -3.11
N THR A 268 1.33 5.85 -4.35
CA THR A 268 0.10 6.25 -5.06
C THR A 268 -1.12 5.55 -4.45
N ALA A 269 -2.31 6.06 -4.70
CA ALA A 269 -3.53 5.43 -4.19
C ALA A 269 -3.73 4.02 -4.76
N ALA A 270 -3.41 3.83 -6.05
CA ALA A 270 -3.52 2.53 -6.72
C ALA A 270 -2.57 1.49 -6.14
N GLU A 271 -1.28 1.84 -5.98
CA GLU A 271 -0.27 0.89 -5.48
C GLU A 271 -0.45 0.58 -3.99
N LEU A 272 -0.87 1.56 -3.18
CA LEU A 272 -1.23 1.31 -1.78
C LEU A 272 -2.46 0.40 -1.66
N ARG A 273 -3.53 0.67 -2.43
CA ARG A 273 -4.73 -0.18 -2.48
C ARG A 273 -4.36 -1.62 -2.84
N ASP A 274 -3.65 -1.78 -3.95
CA ASP A 274 -3.26 -3.09 -4.47
C ASP A 274 -2.41 -3.88 -3.44
N ARG A 275 -1.53 -3.19 -2.69
CA ARG A 275 -0.76 -3.82 -1.62
C ARG A 275 -1.63 -4.25 -0.42
N LEU A 276 -2.62 -3.44 -0.04
CA LEU A 276 -3.53 -3.78 1.06
C LEU A 276 -4.42 -4.96 0.69
N GLU A 277 -4.98 -4.97 -0.52
CA GLU A 277 -5.77 -6.07 -1.04
C GLU A 277 -4.95 -7.36 -1.19
N GLU A 278 -3.68 -7.28 -1.62
CA GLU A 278 -2.76 -8.42 -1.63
C GLU A 278 -2.55 -8.99 -0.22
N GLU A 279 -2.42 -8.12 0.79
CA GLU A 279 -2.27 -8.59 2.18
C GLU A 279 -3.56 -9.22 2.71
N LEU A 280 -4.73 -8.71 2.34
CA LEU A 280 -6.03 -9.32 2.65
C LEU A 280 -6.15 -10.72 2.03
N ASP A 281 -5.77 -10.88 0.76
CA ASP A 281 -5.76 -12.18 0.09
C ASP A 281 -4.82 -13.20 0.80
N LEU A 282 -3.70 -12.73 1.36
CA LEU A 282 -2.74 -13.58 2.07
C LEU A 282 -3.21 -13.99 3.46
N VAL A 283 -4.01 -13.16 4.13
CA VAL A 283 -4.54 -13.44 5.49
C VAL A 283 -5.80 -14.30 5.41
N GLY A 284 -6.57 -14.19 4.34
CA GLY A 284 -7.80 -14.98 4.12
C GLY A 284 -7.57 -16.43 3.69
N ARG A 285 -6.31 -16.86 3.56
CA ARG A 285 -5.87 -18.22 3.23
C ARG A 285 -5.40 -18.95 4.47
#